data_27a659940520cf768950b5feecff4d24
#
_entry.id   27a659940520cf768950b5feecff4d24
#
_cell.length_a   1.000
_cell.length_b   1.000
_cell.length_c   1.000
_cell.angle_alpha   90.00
_cell.angle_beta   90.00
_cell.angle_gamma   90.00
#
_symmetry.space_group_name_H-M   'P 1'
#
loop_
_entity.id
_entity.type
_entity.pdbx_description
1 polymer ?
#
loop_
_entity_poly.entity_id
_entity_poly.type
_entity_poly.pdbx_seq_one_letter_code
_entity_poly.pdbx_strand_id
1 'polypeptide(L)'
;YEQLQTDKRMTIYPYPLDYEIAVRGNRYHDPSLPKGTITYHYAAVKSDYVFDPKIPYEVLSALYIPEEDTSLKSKTSEAYVDQLLNQAYKQTGNFQDTIVAIKANSPQASYHPGGKIQVWDTRLQQYIGLEGVDMRARRWFTTHHARTDFWGNYQMEDTFKNPCNYSLWFSQEDFVVREHLIALTAWIDGPKQKANWNVDISTGYDRFISHIFRGAYRYHYGFIDGLNRPQQFFGGRTIYIAKDETKNWQGINLIILPIIKITRYNQYNIEYNSDEIFSTTVHETSHNTHFMNLPAAISYLLVTAEIRESWATGVEWWLTKLEYKNTRGIANYGDWNYGIDVGFPNRYAYQYWELSDESSYTSLFINLLDDYNEFNQSFLNKNSGTVNDQVSGYKLADLETKVLPNVYWLNNLAA
;
A
#
# COMPACT_ATOMS: atom_id res chain seq x y z
N TYR A 1 19.11 1.27 -2.75
CA TYR A 1 17.93 2.13 -2.72
C TYR A 1 17.02 1.77 -1.55
N GLU A 2 16.60 0.51 -1.42
CA GLU A 2 15.72 0.03 -0.33
C GLU A 2 16.26 0.41 1.05
N GLN A 3 17.55 0.19 1.27
CA GLN A 3 18.21 0.52 2.52
C GLN A 3 18.13 2.03 2.84
N LEU A 4 18.25 2.89 1.83
CA LEU A 4 18.14 4.34 2.01
C LEU A 4 16.69 4.78 2.26
N GLN A 5 15.69 4.10 1.67
CA GLN A 5 14.28 4.43 1.89
C GLN A 5 13.80 4.18 3.33
N THR A 6 14.45 3.27 4.04
CA THR A 6 14.11 2.95 5.43
C THR A 6 14.88 3.81 6.44
N ASP A 7 15.84 4.61 5.98
CA ASP A 7 16.60 5.48 6.87
C ASP A 7 15.76 6.72 7.26
N LYS A 8 15.35 6.78 8.51
CA LYS A 8 14.53 7.88 9.06
C LYS A 8 15.24 9.23 9.12
N ARG A 9 16.59 9.26 8.89
CA ARG A 9 17.39 10.49 8.90
C ARG A 9 17.32 11.27 7.59
N MET A 10 16.70 10.72 6.54
CA MET A 10 16.52 11.38 5.26
C MET A 10 15.19 11.05 4.61
N THR A 11 14.74 11.93 3.74
CA THR A 11 13.63 11.68 2.83
C THR A 11 14.14 11.73 1.40
N ILE A 12 13.89 10.67 0.63
CA ILE A 12 14.36 10.55 -0.75
C ILE A 12 13.25 10.94 -1.71
N TYR A 13 13.61 11.74 -2.71
CA TYR A 13 12.74 12.18 -3.79
C TYR A 13 13.29 11.79 -5.15
N PRO A 14 12.42 11.51 -6.14
CA PRO A 14 12.81 11.23 -7.52
C PRO A 14 13.06 12.49 -8.37
N TYR A 15 13.17 13.64 -7.73
CA TYR A 15 13.35 14.94 -8.38
C TYR A 15 14.22 15.85 -7.51
N PRO A 16 14.88 16.86 -8.09
CA PRO A 16 15.64 17.84 -7.35
C PRO A 16 14.77 18.55 -6.31
N LEU A 17 15.31 18.82 -5.12
CA LEU A 17 14.52 19.36 -4.02
C LEU A 17 14.09 20.83 -4.21
N ASP A 18 14.70 21.51 -5.16
CA ASP A 18 14.30 22.84 -5.66
C ASP A 18 13.27 22.77 -6.80
N TYR A 19 12.96 21.55 -7.31
CA TYR A 19 11.95 21.37 -8.35
C TYR A 19 10.56 21.69 -7.82
N GLU A 20 9.85 22.57 -8.53
CA GLU A 20 8.47 22.95 -8.23
C GLU A 20 7.50 22.01 -8.96
N ILE A 21 6.61 21.38 -8.20
CA ILE A 21 5.53 20.54 -8.74
C ILE A 21 4.41 21.47 -9.23
N ALA A 22 4.38 21.71 -10.53
CA ALA A 22 3.42 22.63 -11.13
C ALA A 22 2.04 22.00 -11.39
N VAL A 23 2.01 20.69 -11.67
CA VAL A 23 0.78 19.98 -12.05
C VAL A 23 0.71 18.65 -11.35
N ARG A 24 -0.45 18.36 -10.73
CA ARG A 24 -0.74 17.06 -10.11
C ARG A 24 -0.53 15.91 -11.10
N GLY A 25 0.18 14.87 -10.68
CA GLY A 25 0.42 13.67 -11.48
C GLY A 25 1.52 13.81 -12.55
N ASN A 26 2.14 14.97 -12.71
CA ASN A 26 3.31 15.11 -13.58
C ASN A 26 4.54 14.56 -12.84
N ARG A 27 5.19 13.58 -13.45
CA ARG A 27 6.43 13.00 -12.91
C ARG A 27 7.63 13.69 -13.51
N TYR A 28 8.54 14.11 -12.64
CA TYR A 28 9.83 14.61 -13.08
C TYR A 28 10.60 13.50 -13.80
N HIS A 29 11.15 13.84 -14.94
CA HIS A 29 12.15 13.02 -15.62
C HIS A 29 13.35 13.91 -15.92
N ASP A 30 14.54 13.46 -15.55
CA ASP A 30 15.77 14.20 -15.81
C ASP A 30 15.97 14.34 -17.33
N PRO A 31 16.00 15.58 -17.87
CA PRO A 31 16.11 15.79 -19.29
C PRO A 31 17.45 15.33 -19.88
N SER A 32 18.46 15.09 -19.06
CA SER A 32 19.76 14.56 -19.48
C SER A 32 19.75 13.04 -19.69
N LEU A 33 18.70 12.35 -19.21
CA LEU A 33 18.60 10.90 -19.27
C LEU A 33 17.63 10.44 -20.38
N PRO A 34 17.88 9.29 -21.03
CA PRO A 34 16.95 8.72 -22.00
C PRO A 34 15.60 8.41 -21.35
N LYS A 35 14.50 8.59 -22.11
CA LYS A 35 13.16 8.22 -21.64
C LYS A 35 13.12 6.76 -21.18
N GLY A 36 12.49 6.52 -20.02
CA GLY A 36 12.34 5.19 -19.44
C GLY A 36 13.53 4.71 -18.62
N THR A 37 14.59 5.52 -18.47
CA THR A 37 15.65 5.25 -17.52
C THR A 37 15.28 5.72 -16.11
N ILE A 38 15.90 5.10 -15.11
CA ILE A 38 15.75 5.52 -13.71
C ILE A 38 16.45 6.86 -13.56
N THR A 39 15.72 7.85 -13.02
CA THR A 39 16.32 9.15 -12.71
C THR A 39 17.12 9.09 -11.41
N TYR A 40 17.95 10.09 -11.19
CA TYR A 40 18.67 10.24 -9.93
C TYR A 40 17.70 10.43 -8.77
N HIS A 41 18.17 10.07 -7.58
CA HIS A 41 17.45 10.28 -6.34
C HIS A 41 18.11 11.41 -5.56
N TYR A 42 17.30 12.24 -4.94
CA TYR A 42 17.76 13.44 -4.25
C TYR A 42 17.32 13.38 -2.78
N ALA A 43 18.20 13.79 -1.91
CA ALA A 43 17.90 13.91 -0.49
C ALA A 43 18.71 15.06 0.13
N ALA A 44 18.17 15.71 1.13
CA ALA A 44 18.92 16.55 2.05
C ALA A 44 19.27 15.71 3.28
N VAL A 45 20.53 15.73 3.66
CA VAL A 45 21.03 15.01 4.84
C VAL A 45 21.82 15.97 5.72
N LYS A 46 21.92 15.65 7.01
CA LYS A 46 22.78 16.43 7.91
C LYS A 46 24.25 16.34 7.45
N SER A 47 25.02 17.39 7.73
CA SER A 47 26.43 17.48 7.29
C SER A 47 27.34 16.37 7.87
N ASP A 48 26.92 15.76 8.98
CA ASP A 48 27.60 14.65 9.64
C ASP A 48 27.08 13.26 9.20
N TYR A 49 26.16 13.21 8.22
CA TYR A 49 25.64 11.94 7.70
C TYR A 49 26.70 11.17 6.93
N VAL A 50 26.90 9.92 7.29
CA VAL A 50 27.87 9.03 6.63
C VAL A 50 27.11 8.00 5.81
N PHE A 51 27.30 7.99 4.51
CA PHE A 51 26.78 6.98 3.59
C PHE A 51 27.56 5.68 3.71
N ASP A 52 26.87 4.55 3.51
CA ASP A 52 27.53 3.26 3.28
C ASP A 52 28.47 3.41 2.06
N PRO A 53 29.75 2.99 2.15
CA PRO A 53 30.72 3.10 1.05
C PRO A 53 30.29 2.43 -0.26
N LYS A 54 29.30 1.53 -0.22
CA LYS A 54 28.74 0.87 -1.41
C LYS A 54 27.72 1.72 -2.15
N ILE A 55 27.28 2.83 -1.56
CA ILE A 55 26.27 3.72 -2.15
C ILE A 55 26.98 4.87 -2.86
N PRO A 56 26.97 4.91 -4.21
CA PRO A 56 27.52 6.05 -4.93
C PRO A 56 26.63 7.27 -4.73
N TYR A 57 27.23 8.39 -4.40
CA TYR A 57 26.52 9.66 -4.24
C TYR A 57 27.39 10.83 -4.71
N GLU A 58 26.73 11.94 -5.03
CA GLU A 58 27.35 13.21 -5.35
C GLU A 58 26.77 14.30 -4.44
N VAL A 59 27.64 15.12 -3.88
CA VAL A 59 27.23 16.30 -3.10
C VAL A 59 27.00 17.47 -4.04
N LEU A 60 25.74 17.83 -4.23
CA LEU A 60 25.36 18.93 -5.12
C LEU A 60 25.60 20.30 -4.47
N SER A 61 25.31 20.44 -3.18
CA SER A 61 25.43 21.68 -2.44
C SER A 61 25.48 21.44 -0.93
N ALA A 62 26.19 22.31 -0.22
CA ALA A 62 26.07 22.43 1.23
C ALA A 62 25.07 23.53 1.55
N LEU A 63 24.07 23.22 2.36
CA LEU A 63 22.94 24.10 2.66
C LEU A 63 22.93 24.48 4.13
N TYR A 64 22.56 25.71 4.42
CA TYR A 64 22.16 26.15 5.74
C TYR A 64 20.65 26.36 5.77
N ILE A 65 19.95 25.65 6.65
CA ILE A 65 18.49 25.71 6.77
C ILE A 65 18.12 26.39 8.09
N PRO A 66 17.87 27.72 8.09
CA PRO A 66 17.63 28.49 9.31
C PRO A 66 16.37 28.07 10.08
N GLU A 67 15.40 27.46 9.42
CA GLU A 67 14.11 27.04 10.02
C GLU A 67 14.27 25.85 10.97
N GLU A 68 15.32 25.06 10.82
CA GLU A 68 15.62 23.90 11.68
C GLU A 68 16.55 24.20 12.84
N ASP A 69 17.25 25.33 12.81
CA ASP A 69 18.20 25.70 13.83
C ASP A 69 17.54 26.42 15.00
N THR A 70 17.00 25.64 15.95
CA THR A 70 16.44 26.18 17.19
C THR A 70 17.50 26.78 18.13
N SER A 71 18.78 26.52 17.90
CA SER A 71 19.90 27.03 18.71
C SER A 71 20.21 28.50 18.38
N LEU A 72 19.84 28.97 17.20
CA LEU A 72 20.02 30.34 16.74
C LEU A 72 18.91 31.30 17.21
N LYS A 73 18.23 31.03 18.30
CA LYS A 73 17.33 32.01 18.94
C LYS A 73 18.05 33.30 19.41
N SER A 74 19.25 33.55 18.89
CA SER A 74 20.01 34.72 19.26
C SER A 74 20.35 35.58 18.07
N LYS A 75 19.91 36.80 18.09
CA LYS A 75 20.47 37.98 17.45
C LYS A 75 20.14 38.32 16.00
N THR A 76 19.69 37.41 15.16
CA THR A 76 19.25 37.79 13.81
C THR A 76 17.74 37.98 13.85
N SER A 77 17.23 39.18 13.57
CA SER A 77 15.79 39.40 13.58
C SER A 77 15.14 38.53 12.51
N GLU A 78 13.98 37.91 12.80
CA GLU A 78 13.18 37.17 11.82
C GLU A 78 12.99 37.96 10.52
N ALA A 79 12.84 39.26 10.63
CA ALA A 79 12.74 40.17 9.50
C ALA A 79 13.98 40.17 8.57
N TYR A 80 15.17 39.97 9.11
CA TYR A 80 16.39 39.89 8.29
C TYR A 80 16.49 38.52 7.56
N VAL A 81 16.12 37.44 8.22
CA VAL A 81 16.02 36.09 7.61
C VAL A 81 14.98 36.12 6.48
N ASP A 82 13.82 36.76 6.71
CA ASP A 82 12.78 36.92 5.70
C ASP A 82 13.27 37.77 4.51
N GLN A 83 14.09 38.78 4.73
CA GLN A 83 14.69 39.57 3.65
C GLN A 83 15.68 38.72 2.80
N LEU A 84 16.51 37.92 3.45
CA LEU A 84 17.45 37.03 2.76
C LEU A 84 16.70 35.99 1.95
N LEU A 85 15.67 35.36 2.52
CA LEU A 85 14.80 34.39 1.83
C LEU A 85 14.10 35.04 0.63
N ASN A 86 13.54 36.24 0.81
CA ASN A 86 12.92 36.99 -0.27
C ASN A 86 13.90 37.31 -1.40
N GLN A 87 15.13 37.63 -1.06
CA GLN A 87 16.15 37.89 -2.06
C GLN A 87 16.60 36.61 -2.79
N ALA A 88 16.71 35.47 -2.08
CA ALA A 88 16.94 34.19 -2.66
C ALA A 88 15.80 33.79 -3.60
N TYR A 89 14.55 33.96 -3.23
CA TYR A 89 13.38 33.72 -4.08
C TYR A 89 13.42 34.56 -5.37
N LYS A 90 13.82 35.82 -5.30
CA LYS A 90 13.99 36.66 -6.49
C LYS A 90 15.07 36.12 -7.43
N GLN A 91 16.20 35.70 -6.85
CA GLN A 91 17.33 35.21 -7.64
C GLN A 91 17.04 33.84 -8.29
N THR A 92 16.24 33.01 -7.64
CA THR A 92 15.86 31.66 -8.14
C THR A 92 14.59 31.65 -9.00
N GLY A 93 13.96 32.81 -9.24
CA GLY A 93 12.71 32.89 -10.02
C GLY A 93 11.45 32.48 -9.25
N ASN A 94 11.57 32.10 -7.99
CA ASN A 94 10.46 31.63 -7.15
C ASN A 94 9.75 32.77 -6.40
N PHE A 95 9.91 33.98 -6.84
CA PHE A 95 9.38 35.21 -6.15
C PHE A 95 7.84 35.27 -6.11
N GLN A 96 7.14 34.58 -7.01
CA GLN A 96 5.67 34.57 -7.03
C GLN A 96 5.09 33.96 -5.75
N ASP A 97 5.81 33.08 -5.07
CA ASP A 97 5.40 32.49 -3.81
C ASP A 97 5.36 33.49 -2.65
N THR A 98 6.14 34.56 -2.77
CA THR A 98 6.26 35.60 -1.73
C THR A 98 5.21 36.71 -1.83
N ILE A 99 4.54 36.85 -2.96
CA ILE A 99 3.51 37.92 -3.13
C ILE A 99 2.32 37.71 -2.18
N VAL A 100 2.01 36.47 -1.85
CA VAL A 100 0.98 36.14 -0.84
C VAL A 100 1.46 36.50 0.59
N ALA A 101 2.76 36.41 0.84
CA ALA A 101 3.37 36.68 2.14
C ALA A 101 3.57 38.17 2.46
N ILE A 102 3.84 38.99 1.43
CA ILE A 102 4.15 40.45 1.63
C ILE A 102 2.90 41.27 1.99
N LYS A 103 1.69 40.78 1.76
CA LYS A 103 0.45 41.47 2.15
C LYS A 103 0.08 41.35 3.62
N ALA A 104 0.80 40.58 4.40
CA ALA A 104 0.57 40.43 5.83
C ALA A 104 1.71 41.07 6.62
N ASN A 105 1.56 42.32 7.04
CA ASN A 105 2.38 42.98 8.06
C ASN A 105 2.14 42.38 9.46
N SER A 106 1.76 41.14 9.57
CA SER A 106 1.60 40.38 10.83
C SER A 106 2.59 39.24 10.83
N PRO A 107 3.19 38.90 11.99
CA PRO A 107 4.00 37.67 12.07
C PRO A 107 3.16 36.52 11.54
N GLN A 108 3.64 35.85 10.47
CA GLN A 108 2.90 34.75 9.86
C GLN A 108 2.80 33.63 10.88
N ALA A 109 1.56 33.40 11.36
CA ALA A 109 1.30 32.26 12.23
C ALA A 109 1.74 30.97 11.54
N SER A 110 2.52 30.16 12.24
CA SER A 110 2.82 28.79 11.81
C SER A 110 1.54 27.97 11.75
N TYR A 111 1.50 26.98 10.88
CA TYR A 111 0.39 26.05 10.77
C TYR A 111 0.92 24.62 10.70
N HIS A 112 0.15 23.70 11.24
CA HIS A 112 0.41 22.26 11.11
C HIS A 112 -0.25 21.75 9.83
N PRO A 113 0.51 21.26 8.85
CA PRO A 113 -0.08 20.63 7.67
C PRO A 113 -0.94 19.43 8.08
N GLY A 114 -2.15 19.35 7.53
CA GLY A 114 -3.09 18.29 7.87
C GLY A 114 -4.12 18.10 6.77
N GLY A 115 -5.09 17.24 7.03
CA GLY A 115 -6.20 16.99 6.11
C GLY A 115 -6.78 15.60 6.20
N LYS A 116 -7.45 15.18 5.13
CA LYS A 116 -8.14 13.90 5.04
C LYS A 116 -7.94 13.26 3.67
N ILE A 117 -7.58 11.98 3.66
CA ILE A 117 -7.39 11.17 2.46
C ILE A 117 -8.44 10.07 2.44
N GLN A 118 -9.24 10.04 1.38
CA GLN A 118 -10.30 9.05 1.20
C GLN A 118 -10.19 8.41 -0.17
N VAL A 119 -10.65 7.17 -0.28
CA VAL A 119 -10.76 6.44 -1.55
C VAL A 119 -12.19 5.96 -1.75
N TRP A 120 -12.67 6.05 -2.99
CA TRP A 120 -13.96 5.50 -3.38
C TRP A 120 -13.91 3.98 -3.39
N ASP A 121 -14.75 3.36 -2.60
CA ASP A 121 -14.92 1.91 -2.58
C ASP A 121 -16.14 1.52 -3.41
N THR A 122 -15.89 0.77 -4.50
CA THR A 122 -16.95 0.39 -5.46
C THR A 122 -17.92 -0.64 -4.88
N ARG A 123 -17.50 -1.42 -3.87
CA ARG A 123 -18.39 -2.38 -3.21
C ARG A 123 -19.32 -1.67 -2.22
N LEU A 124 -18.79 -0.70 -1.49
CA LEU A 124 -19.55 0.07 -0.50
C LEU A 124 -20.33 1.24 -1.13
N GLN A 125 -20.02 1.64 -2.36
CA GLN A 125 -20.54 2.83 -3.04
C GLN A 125 -20.40 4.11 -2.20
N GLN A 126 -19.25 4.25 -1.52
CA GLN A 126 -18.93 5.42 -0.69
C GLN A 126 -17.43 5.65 -0.57
N TYR A 127 -17.07 6.84 -0.12
CA TYR A 127 -15.69 7.12 0.27
C TYR A 127 -15.37 6.55 1.64
N ILE A 128 -14.21 5.94 1.77
CA ILE A 128 -13.67 5.43 3.03
C ILE A 128 -12.29 6.02 3.28
N GLY A 129 -11.91 6.15 4.56
CA GLY A 129 -10.58 6.60 4.93
C GLY A 129 -9.49 5.68 4.38
N LEU A 130 -8.42 6.25 3.88
CA LEU A 130 -7.23 5.52 3.46
C LEU A 130 -6.21 5.54 4.59
N GLU A 131 -6.20 4.46 5.38
CA GLU A 131 -5.38 4.32 6.59
C GLU A 131 -3.91 4.04 6.26
N GLY A 132 -3.00 4.63 7.04
CA GLY A 132 -1.58 4.30 7.03
C GLY A 132 -0.76 4.95 5.92
N VAL A 133 -1.33 5.80 5.08
CA VAL A 133 -0.59 6.47 3.99
C VAL A 133 0.46 7.42 4.54
N ASP A 134 1.65 7.43 3.94
CA ASP A 134 2.71 8.38 4.27
C ASP A 134 2.42 9.74 3.63
N MET A 135 1.96 10.66 4.45
CA MET A 135 1.72 12.04 4.06
C MET A 135 2.99 12.85 4.23
N ARG A 136 3.38 13.58 3.20
CA ARG A 136 4.56 14.44 3.21
C ARG A 136 4.16 15.88 2.93
N ALA A 137 4.68 16.77 3.74
CA ALA A 137 4.66 18.20 3.48
C ALA A 137 6.11 18.68 3.33
N ARG A 138 6.47 19.14 2.16
CA ARG A 138 7.83 19.55 1.82
C ARG A 138 7.87 21.04 1.50
N ARG A 139 8.80 21.71 2.11
CA ARG A 139 9.21 23.06 1.70
C ARG A 139 10.72 23.07 1.53
N TRP A 140 11.17 23.27 0.30
CA TRP A 140 12.59 23.20 -0.06
C TRP A 140 13.19 21.86 0.41
N PHE A 141 14.12 21.92 1.35
CA PHE A 141 14.88 20.78 1.85
C PHE A 141 14.29 20.18 3.13
N THR A 142 13.29 20.81 3.71
CA THR A 142 12.59 20.34 4.91
C THR A 142 11.34 19.57 4.54
N THR A 143 11.22 18.34 5.06
CA THR A 143 10.04 17.50 4.88
C THR A 143 9.54 17.04 6.22
N HIS A 144 8.25 17.24 6.47
CA HIS A 144 7.54 16.68 7.61
C HIS A 144 6.64 15.55 7.16
N HIS A 145 6.44 14.57 8.03
CA HIS A 145 5.68 13.37 7.76
C HIS A 145 4.52 13.21 8.74
N ALA A 146 3.45 12.58 8.28
CA ALA A 146 2.38 12.05 9.11
C ALA A 146 1.83 10.77 8.49
N ARG A 147 1.18 9.92 9.32
CA ARG A 147 0.40 8.78 8.85
C ARG A 147 -1.07 9.08 8.98
N THR A 148 -1.86 8.63 7.99
CA THR A 148 -3.31 8.74 8.09
C THR A 148 -3.87 7.72 9.07
N ASP A 149 -4.88 8.11 9.84
CA ASP A 149 -5.65 7.24 10.72
C ASP A 149 -6.70 6.40 9.92
N PHE A 150 -7.46 5.56 10.63
CA PHE A 150 -8.51 4.75 10.06
C PHE A 150 -9.56 5.55 9.25
N TRP A 151 -9.82 6.79 9.65
CA TRP A 151 -10.76 7.68 8.98
C TRP A 151 -10.13 8.46 7.81
N GLY A 152 -8.81 8.27 7.60
CA GLY A 152 -8.02 8.98 6.61
C GLY A 152 -7.50 10.35 7.06
N ASN A 153 -7.73 10.74 8.32
CA ASN A 153 -7.24 12.01 8.81
C ASN A 153 -5.74 11.94 9.10
N TYR A 154 -5.06 13.05 8.88
CA TYR A 154 -3.66 13.23 9.25
C TYR A 154 -3.40 14.65 9.73
N GLN A 155 -2.42 14.81 10.59
CA GLN A 155 -1.88 16.08 11.00
C GLN A 155 -0.41 15.92 11.33
N MET A 156 0.43 16.81 10.81
CA MET A 156 1.85 16.81 11.12
C MET A 156 2.10 17.46 12.48
N GLU A 157 3.04 16.90 13.22
CA GLU A 157 3.46 17.47 14.51
C GLU A 157 4.21 18.80 14.31
N ASP A 158 5.01 18.87 13.25
CA ASP A 158 5.80 20.02 12.89
C ASP A 158 5.01 21.07 12.09
N THR A 159 5.54 22.26 12.02
CA THR A 159 4.86 23.42 11.42
C THR A 159 5.64 24.05 10.28
N PHE A 160 4.90 24.67 9.37
CA PHE A 160 5.44 25.60 8.41
C PHE A 160 4.87 27.02 8.61
N LYS A 161 5.70 28.03 8.37
CA LYS A 161 5.25 29.44 8.29
C LYS A 161 4.71 29.79 6.90
N ASN A 162 5.16 29.11 5.88
CA ASN A 162 4.91 29.36 4.46
C ASN A 162 4.22 28.19 3.78
N PRO A 163 3.65 28.33 2.57
CA PRO A 163 3.09 27.23 1.81
C PRO A 163 4.09 26.10 1.61
N CYS A 164 3.64 24.85 1.76
CA CYS A 164 4.41 23.65 1.49
C CYS A 164 3.81 22.84 0.34
N ASN A 165 4.63 22.04 -0.32
CA ASN A 165 4.20 21.05 -1.31
C ASN A 165 3.73 19.80 -0.59
N TYR A 166 2.53 19.35 -0.87
CA TYR A 166 2.02 18.09 -0.35
C TYR A 166 2.28 16.95 -1.30
N SER A 167 2.46 15.76 -0.75
CA SER A 167 2.37 14.48 -1.49
C SER A 167 1.94 13.37 -0.56
N LEU A 168 1.28 12.34 -1.12
CA LEU A 168 1.00 11.10 -0.42
C LEU A 168 1.77 9.96 -1.07
N TRP A 169 2.28 9.03 -0.26
CA TRP A 169 3.14 7.94 -0.71
C TRP A 169 2.62 6.60 -0.20
N PHE A 170 2.54 5.64 -1.12
CA PHE A 170 2.03 4.30 -0.84
C PHE A 170 3.14 3.39 -0.30
N SER A 171 3.67 3.74 0.88
CA SER A 171 4.75 3.00 1.51
C SER A 171 4.61 2.91 3.03
N GLN A 172 5.11 1.81 3.57
CA GLN A 172 5.29 1.54 4.99
C GLN A 172 6.70 1.00 5.26
N GLU A 173 7.01 0.71 6.51
CA GLU A 173 8.30 0.13 6.88
C GLU A 173 8.48 -1.26 6.24
N ASP A 174 7.43 -2.09 6.21
CA ASP A 174 7.47 -3.48 5.78
C ASP A 174 7.08 -3.71 4.33
N PHE A 175 6.44 -2.74 3.68
CA PHE A 175 6.00 -2.88 2.31
C PHE A 175 5.98 -1.58 1.51
N VAL A 176 5.91 -1.72 0.19
CA VAL A 176 5.82 -0.61 -0.76
C VAL A 176 4.96 -1.00 -1.95
N VAL A 177 4.14 -0.06 -2.45
CA VAL A 177 3.45 -0.23 -3.72
C VAL A 177 4.19 0.52 -4.81
N ARG A 178 4.40 -0.13 -5.98
CA ARG A 178 5.13 0.40 -7.13
C ARG A 178 4.39 0.11 -8.44
N GLU A 179 4.73 0.83 -9.49
CA GLU A 179 4.23 0.54 -10.86
C GLU A 179 4.99 -0.60 -11.52
N HIS A 180 6.29 -0.67 -11.28
CA HIS A 180 7.16 -1.75 -11.76
C HIS A 180 8.25 -2.04 -10.73
N LEU A 181 8.94 -3.17 -10.92
CA LEU A 181 9.95 -3.65 -9.97
C LEU A 181 11.04 -2.62 -9.66
N ILE A 182 11.51 -1.92 -10.67
CA ILE A 182 12.56 -0.90 -10.57
C ILE A 182 12.00 0.52 -10.45
N ALA A 183 10.68 0.68 -10.42
CA ALA A 183 10.05 1.97 -10.20
C ALA A 183 10.19 2.42 -8.75
N LEU A 184 10.03 3.71 -8.58
CA LEU A 184 9.89 4.30 -7.25
C LEU A 184 8.58 3.85 -6.59
N THR A 185 8.47 4.10 -5.30
CA THR A 185 7.20 4.03 -4.59
C THR A 185 6.14 4.83 -5.35
N ALA A 186 4.95 4.28 -5.50
CA ALA A 186 3.83 5.03 -6.05
C ALA A 186 3.45 6.20 -5.13
N TRP A 187 3.17 7.36 -5.70
CA TRP A 187 2.79 8.56 -4.97
C TRP A 187 1.78 9.40 -5.75
N ILE A 188 1.12 10.30 -5.05
CA ILE A 188 0.26 11.34 -5.65
C ILE A 188 0.80 12.70 -5.18
N ASP A 189 1.12 13.56 -6.15
CA ASP A 189 1.51 14.93 -5.86
C ASP A 189 0.29 15.78 -5.52
N GLY A 190 0.44 16.58 -4.47
CA GLY A 190 -0.56 17.53 -4.00
C GLY A 190 -0.22 18.99 -4.37
N PRO A 191 -1.06 19.90 -3.94
CA PRO A 191 -0.86 21.33 -4.18
C PRO A 191 0.25 21.90 -3.29
N LYS A 192 0.80 23.03 -3.71
CA LYS A 192 1.57 23.90 -2.85
C LYS A 192 0.63 24.90 -2.18
N GLN A 193 0.42 24.78 -0.88
CA GLN A 193 -0.51 25.64 -0.16
C GLN A 193 -0.19 25.75 1.34
N LYS A 194 -0.71 26.83 1.96
CA LYS A 194 -0.73 27.03 3.41
C LYS A 194 -2.14 26.74 3.96
N ALA A 195 -2.60 25.53 3.75
CA ALA A 195 -3.92 25.05 4.19
C ALA A 195 -3.90 23.53 4.26
N ASN A 196 -4.88 22.93 4.88
CA ASN A 196 -5.08 21.49 4.86
C ASN A 196 -5.29 20.96 3.44
N TRP A 197 -4.77 19.76 3.17
CA TRP A 197 -4.96 19.08 1.89
C TRP A 197 -5.85 17.84 2.05
N ASN A 198 -7.07 17.94 1.51
CA ASN A 198 -8.02 16.84 1.46
C ASN A 198 -8.02 16.22 0.06
N VAL A 199 -8.08 14.91 -0.01
CA VAL A 199 -8.07 14.15 -1.28
C VAL A 199 -9.15 13.09 -1.28
N ASP A 200 -10.02 13.15 -2.28
CA ASP A 200 -10.98 12.11 -2.61
C ASP A 200 -10.50 11.38 -3.87
N ILE A 201 -9.94 10.18 -3.70
CA ILE A 201 -9.44 9.34 -4.78
C ILE A 201 -10.62 8.54 -5.33
N SER A 202 -11.21 9.01 -6.44
CA SER A 202 -12.47 8.46 -6.94
C SER A 202 -12.32 7.36 -7.99
N THR A 203 -11.34 7.49 -8.88
CA THR A 203 -11.22 6.64 -10.07
C THR A 203 -9.77 6.44 -10.48
N GLY A 204 -9.58 5.64 -11.52
CA GLY A 204 -8.32 5.53 -12.22
C GLY A 204 -7.26 4.72 -11.46
N TYR A 205 -6.04 4.89 -11.89
CA TYR A 205 -4.90 4.15 -11.37
C TYR A 205 -4.61 4.43 -9.89
N ASP A 206 -4.84 5.68 -9.44
CA ASP A 206 -4.67 6.07 -8.03
C ASP A 206 -5.64 5.30 -7.11
N ARG A 207 -6.90 5.08 -7.54
CA ARG A 207 -7.86 4.25 -6.81
C ARG A 207 -7.39 2.80 -6.74
N PHE A 208 -6.92 2.24 -7.85
CA PHE A 208 -6.40 0.88 -7.92
C PHE A 208 -5.23 0.67 -6.95
N ILE A 209 -4.22 1.55 -6.99
CA ILE A 209 -3.08 1.51 -6.05
C ILE A 209 -3.56 1.61 -4.60
N SER A 210 -4.54 2.47 -4.32
CA SER A 210 -5.07 2.67 -2.97
C SER A 210 -5.68 1.39 -2.40
N HIS A 211 -6.35 0.57 -3.22
CA HIS A 211 -6.93 -0.69 -2.76
C HIS A 211 -5.88 -1.79 -2.58
N ILE A 212 -4.83 -1.82 -3.39
CA ILE A 212 -3.65 -2.67 -3.13
C ILE A 212 -3.03 -2.28 -1.79
N PHE A 213 -2.82 -0.98 -1.57
CA PHE A 213 -2.26 -0.47 -0.32
C PHE A 213 -3.11 -0.87 0.90
N ARG A 214 -4.45 -0.79 0.80
CA ARG A 214 -5.38 -1.21 1.86
C ARG A 214 -5.24 -2.70 2.19
N GLY A 215 -5.21 -3.57 1.19
CA GLY A 215 -5.02 -5.02 1.39
C GLY A 215 -3.69 -5.33 2.06
N ALA A 216 -2.61 -4.72 1.55
CA ALA A 216 -1.28 -4.84 2.14
C ALA A 216 -1.26 -4.30 3.58
N TYR A 217 -1.80 -3.11 3.83
CA TYR A 217 -1.85 -2.49 5.15
C TYR A 217 -2.63 -3.35 6.14
N ARG A 218 -3.78 -3.92 5.74
CA ARG A 218 -4.55 -4.86 6.57
C ARG A 218 -3.66 -6.03 7.01
N TYR A 219 -2.97 -6.66 6.08
CA TYR A 219 -2.19 -7.86 6.39
C TYR A 219 -0.96 -7.54 7.24
N HIS A 220 -0.25 -6.46 6.95
CA HIS A 220 0.98 -6.07 7.67
C HIS A 220 0.72 -5.43 9.04
N TYR A 221 -0.34 -4.61 9.18
CA TYR A 221 -0.54 -3.75 10.35
C TYR A 221 -1.94 -3.84 10.97
N GLY A 222 -2.95 -4.24 10.20
CA GLY A 222 -4.33 -4.30 10.67
C GLY A 222 -4.62 -5.50 11.57
N PHE A 223 -5.86 -5.66 11.97
CA PHE A 223 -6.33 -6.85 12.69
C PHE A 223 -6.47 -8.04 11.72
N ILE A 224 -5.74 -9.12 11.97
CA ILE A 224 -5.68 -10.35 11.15
C ILE A 224 -6.02 -11.61 11.94
N ASP A 225 -6.70 -11.48 13.06
CA ASP A 225 -7.24 -12.57 13.88
C ASP A 225 -6.20 -13.64 14.29
N GLY A 226 -5.00 -13.18 14.63
CA GLY A 226 -3.90 -14.03 15.12
C GLY A 226 -3.07 -14.72 14.06
N LEU A 227 -3.33 -14.50 12.78
CA LEU A 227 -2.45 -14.95 11.69
C LEU A 227 -1.05 -14.34 11.83
N ASN A 228 -0.06 -15.04 11.31
CA ASN A 228 1.30 -14.53 11.22
C ASN A 228 1.38 -13.37 10.21
N ARG A 229 2.19 -12.38 10.54
CA ARG A 229 2.46 -11.27 9.63
C ARG A 229 3.53 -11.64 8.61
N PRO A 230 3.48 -11.05 7.40
CA PRO A 230 4.55 -11.22 6.44
C PRO A 230 5.89 -10.81 7.06
N GLN A 231 6.86 -11.70 7.01
CA GLN A 231 8.20 -11.40 7.48
C GLN A 231 9.02 -10.74 6.37
N GLN A 232 9.97 -9.89 6.76
CA GLN A 232 10.90 -9.30 5.83
C GLN A 232 11.86 -10.36 5.28
N PHE A 233 11.74 -10.67 4.00
CA PHE A 233 12.58 -11.64 3.33
C PHE A 233 13.97 -11.02 3.10
N PHE A 234 15.02 -11.61 3.64
CA PHE A 234 16.40 -11.07 3.59
C PHE A 234 16.53 -9.60 4.04
N GLY A 235 15.66 -9.14 4.95
CA GLY A 235 15.66 -7.75 5.42
C GLY A 235 15.08 -6.74 4.42
N GLY A 236 14.42 -7.22 3.36
CA GLY A 236 13.79 -6.38 2.35
C GLY A 236 12.26 -6.28 2.54
N ARG A 237 11.70 -5.18 2.06
CA ARG A 237 10.25 -4.92 2.06
C ARG A 237 9.51 -5.83 1.10
N THR A 238 8.25 -6.13 1.39
CA THR A 238 7.34 -6.69 0.38
C THR A 238 7.02 -5.63 -0.67
N ILE A 239 7.19 -5.99 -1.95
CA ILE A 239 6.96 -5.08 -3.09
C ILE A 239 5.67 -5.50 -3.79
N TYR A 240 4.66 -4.66 -3.71
CA TYR A 240 3.41 -4.80 -4.47
C TYR A 240 3.54 -4.02 -5.78
N ILE A 241 3.44 -4.72 -6.90
CA ILE A 241 3.52 -4.12 -8.23
C ILE A 241 2.10 -3.98 -8.78
N ALA A 242 1.64 -2.75 -8.90
CA ALA A 242 0.36 -2.40 -9.48
C ALA A 242 0.46 -2.38 -11.01
N LYS A 243 -0.22 -3.32 -11.68
CA LYS A 243 -0.18 -3.49 -13.13
C LYS A 243 -1.43 -2.92 -13.78
N ASP A 244 -1.28 -1.81 -14.51
CA ASP A 244 -2.36 -1.20 -15.33
C ASP A 244 -2.48 -1.94 -16.66
N GLU A 245 -2.81 -3.23 -16.61
CA GLU A 245 -2.90 -4.10 -17.77
C GLU A 245 -4.03 -5.12 -17.62
N THR A 246 -4.43 -5.69 -18.76
CA THR A 246 -5.42 -6.76 -18.85
C THR A 246 -4.76 -8.12 -18.80
N LYS A 247 -5.20 -9.00 -17.92
CA LYS A 247 -4.70 -10.38 -17.79
C LYS A 247 -5.84 -11.35 -17.51
N ASN A 248 -5.56 -12.63 -17.73
CA ASN A 248 -6.42 -13.74 -17.31
C ASN A 248 -6.20 -14.17 -15.84
N TRP A 249 -5.28 -13.50 -15.14
CA TRP A 249 -5.03 -13.67 -13.71
C TRP A 249 -5.09 -12.30 -13.03
N GLN A 250 -5.47 -12.25 -11.78
CA GLN A 250 -5.59 -11.01 -11.02
C GLN A 250 -4.35 -10.73 -10.16
N GLY A 251 -3.78 -11.78 -9.55
CA GLY A 251 -2.59 -11.69 -8.73
C GLY A 251 -1.55 -12.75 -9.08
N ILE A 252 -0.31 -12.49 -8.80
CA ILE A 252 0.81 -13.44 -8.85
C ILE A 252 1.82 -13.08 -7.78
N ASN A 253 2.20 -14.08 -6.99
CA ASN A 253 3.29 -14.00 -6.02
C ASN A 253 4.56 -14.67 -6.58
N LEU A 254 5.66 -13.93 -6.58
CA LEU A 254 6.98 -14.48 -6.91
C LEU A 254 7.67 -14.98 -5.64
N ILE A 255 7.18 -16.04 -5.06
CA ILE A 255 7.44 -16.58 -3.73
C ILE A 255 8.90 -16.48 -3.22
N ILE A 256 9.87 -16.72 -4.07
CA ILE A 256 11.32 -16.64 -3.72
C ILE A 256 11.76 -15.18 -3.53
N LEU A 257 11.04 -14.25 -4.13
CA LEU A 257 11.24 -12.81 -3.97
C LEU A 257 9.98 -12.24 -3.31
N PRO A 258 10.08 -11.28 -2.39
CA PRO A 258 8.90 -10.68 -1.76
C PRO A 258 8.19 -9.71 -2.73
N ILE A 259 7.80 -10.22 -3.90
CA ILE A 259 7.23 -9.47 -5.00
C ILE A 259 5.85 -10.03 -5.34
N ILE A 260 4.85 -9.19 -5.23
CA ILE A 260 3.46 -9.49 -5.54
C ILE A 260 3.02 -8.57 -6.68
N LYS A 261 2.43 -9.13 -7.74
CA LYS A 261 1.88 -8.36 -8.85
C LYS A 261 0.37 -8.47 -8.82
N ILE A 262 -0.31 -7.34 -8.89
CA ILE A 262 -1.77 -7.26 -8.98
C ILE A 262 -2.12 -6.55 -10.28
N THR A 263 -3.10 -7.05 -11.03
CA THR A 263 -3.58 -6.45 -12.27
C THR A 263 -4.88 -5.69 -12.04
N ARG A 264 -5.07 -4.63 -12.81
CA ARG A 264 -6.24 -3.75 -12.71
C ARG A 264 -7.46 -4.28 -13.44
N TYR A 265 -7.27 -4.97 -14.56
CA TYR A 265 -8.34 -5.42 -15.44
C TYR A 265 -8.31 -6.93 -15.63
N ASN A 266 -9.48 -7.52 -15.74
CA ASN A 266 -9.62 -8.92 -16.13
C ASN A 266 -9.39 -9.11 -17.65
N GLN A 267 -9.43 -10.37 -18.11
CA GLN A 267 -9.25 -10.72 -19.53
C GLN A 267 -10.24 -10.05 -20.49
N TYR A 268 -11.36 -9.56 -19.99
CA TYR A 268 -12.39 -8.85 -20.78
C TYR A 268 -12.26 -7.32 -20.71
N ASN A 269 -11.13 -6.83 -20.17
CA ASN A 269 -10.88 -5.40 -19.95
C ASN A 269 -11.88 -4.73 -19.00
N ILE A 270 -12.42 -5.47 -18.05
CA ILE A 270 -13.27 -4.95 -16.98
C ILE A 270 -12.41 -4.70 -15.74
N GLU A 271 -12.49 -3.49 -15.18
CA GLU A 271 -11.77 -3.12 -13.98
C GLU A 271 -12.34 -3.89 -12.78
N TYR A 272 -11.45 -4.45 -11.97
CA TYR A 272 -11.83 -5.14 -10.76
C TYR A 272 -12.44 -4.19 -9.72
N ASN A 273 -13.40 -4.69 -8.95
CA ASN A 273 -13.97 -3.94 -7.84
C ASN A 273 -12.97 -3.74 -6.69
N SER A 274 -13.28 -2.82 -5.81
CA SER A 274 -12.42 -2.46 -4.69
C SER A 274 -12.15 -3.62 -3.74
N ASP A 275 -13.18 -4.40 -3.45
CA ASP A 275 -13.06 -5.60 -2.62
C ASP A 275 -12.30 -6.73 -3.31
N GLU A 276 -12.40 -6.85 -4.64
CA GLU A 276 -11.63 -7.82 -5.42
C GLU A 276 -10.13 -7.51 -5.41
N ILE A 277 -9.77 -6.23 -5.54
CA ILE A 277 -8.37 -5.79 -5.48
C ILE A 277 -7.82 -6.01 -4.07
N PHE A 278 -8.61 -5.66 -3.05
CA PHE A 278 -8.25 -5.89 -1.65
C PHE A 278 -8.05 -7.38 -1.36
N SER A 279 -9.00 -8.22 -1.72
CA SER A 279 -9.00 -9.65 -1.46
C SER A 279 -7.83 -10.34 -2.14
N THR A 280 -7.60 -10.06 -3.43
CA THR A 280 -6.44 -10.62 -4.16
C THR A 280 -5.11 -10.18 -3.54
N THR A 281 -5.01 -8.94 -3.07
CA THR A 281 -3.78 -8.49 -2.38
C THR A 281 -3.54 -9.30 -1.11
N VAL A 282 -4.59 -9.59 -0.34
CA VAL A 282 -4.51 -10.43 0.85
C VAL A 282 -4.16 -11.89 0.48
N HIS A 283 -4.79 -12.45 -0.56
CA HIS A 283 -4.50 -13.77 -1.09
C HIS A 283 -3.01 -13.95 -1.40
N GLU A 284 -2.49 -13.10 -2.25
CA GLU A 284 -1.08 -13.16 -2.66
C GLU A 284 -0.11 -12.94 -1.49
N THR A 285 -0.50 -12.10 -0.53
CA THR A 285 0.32 -11.88 0.67
C THR A 285 0.34 -13.14 1.55
N SER A 286 -0.74 -13.90 1.59
CA SER A 286 -0.81 -15.14 2.38
C SER A 286 0.14 -16.24 1.87
N HIS A 287 0.43 -16.27 0.58
CA HIS A 287 1.46 -17.17 0.04
C HIS A 287 2.85 -16.87 0.63
N ASN A 288 3.17 -15.58 0.83
CA ASN A 288 4.44 -15.21 1.48
C ASN A 288 4.50 -15.70 2.93
N THR A 289 3.43 -15.52 3.71
CA THR A 289 3.39 -16.00 5.10
C THR A 289 3.43 -17.52 5.17
N HIS A 290 2.70 -18.22 4.30
CA HIS A 290 2.74 -19.68 4.21
C HIS A 290 4.17 -20.18 3.93
N PHE A 291 4.84 -19.59 2.93
CA PHE A 291 6.21 -19.94 2.59
C PHE A 291 7.18 -19.73 3.78
N MET A 292 7.04 -18.62 4.49
CA MET A 292 7.94 -18.27 5.59
C MET A 292 7.71 -19.11 6.86
N ASN A 293 6.50 -19.64 7.05
CA ASN A 293 6.14 -20.45 8.21
C ASN A 293 6.51 -21.92 8.10
N LEU A 294 6.97 -22.37 6.92
CA LEU A 294 7.43 -23.73 6.74
C LEU A 294 8.86 -23.92 7.26
N PRO A 295 9.20 -25.13 7.74
CA PRO A 295 10.53 -25.41 8.31
C PRO A 295 11.71 -25.17 7.39
N ALA A 296 11.48 -25.24 6.07
CA ALA A 296 12.46 -24.93 5.05
C ALA A 296 11.76 -24.45 3.78
N ALA A 297 12.39 -23.57 3.03
CA ALA A 297 11.88 -23.05 1.76
C ALA A 297 11.52 -24.16 0.76
N ILE A 298 12.29 -25.23 0.73
CA ILE A 298 12.01 -26.39 -0.13
C ILE A 298 10.68 -27.06 0.22
N SER A 299 10.25 -27.01 1.50
CA SER A 299 9.00 -27.61 1.94
C SER A 299 7.79 -26.99 1.25
N TYR A 300 7.82 -25.70 0.94
CA TYR A 300 6.74 -25.04 0.20
C TYR A 300 6.57 -25.59 -1.22
N LEU A 301 7.67 -25.95 -1.88
CA LEU A 301 7.63 -26.54 -3.22
C LEU A 301 7.07 -27.98 -3.20
N LEU A 302 7.09 -28.62 -2.04
CA LEU A 302 6.51 -29.95 -1.84
C LEU A 302 5.01 -29.89 -1.48
N VAL A 303 4.50 -28.75 -1.04
CA VAL A 303 3.07 -28.55 -0.82
C VAL A 303 2.36 -28.50 -2.16
N THR A 304 1.29 -29.25 -2.32
CA THR A 304 0.53 -29.27 -3.58
C THR A 304 -0.11 -27.91 -3.84
N ALA A 305 -0.39 -27.61 -5.10
CA ALA A 305 -1.04 -26.37 -5.50
C ALA A 305 -2.41 -26.21 -4.81
N GLU A 306 -3.16 -27.32 -4.67
CA GLU A 306 -4.48 -27.34 -4.04
C GLU A 306 -4.42 -26.85 -2.59
N ILE A 307 -3.43 -27.28 -1.81
CA ILE A 307 -3.26 -26.80 -0.43
C ILE A 307 -2.86 -25.35 -0.40
N ARG A 308 -1.89 -24.94 -1.24
CA ARG A 308 -1.39 -23.56 -1.26
C ARG A 308 -2.49 -22.56 -1.62
N GLU A 309 -3.20 -22.84 -2.71
CA GLU A 309 -4.26 -21.96 -3.21
C GLU A 309 -5.49 -21.99 -2.29
N SER A 310 -5.88 -23.14 -1.79
CA SER A 310 -7.01 -23.24 -0.85
C SER A 310 -6.72 -22.56 0.47
N TRP A 311 -5.47 -22.62 0.96
CA TRP A 311 -5.05 -21.83 2.13
C TRP A 311 -5.16 -20.33 1.87
N ALA A 312 -4.59 -19.88 0.75
CA ALA A 312 -4.64 -18.48 0.38
C ALA A 312 -6.08 -17.99 0.20
N THR A 313 -6.97 -18.82 -0.36
CA THR A 313 -8.40 -18.55 -0.47
C THR A 313 -9.08 -18.47 0.91
N GLY A 314 -8.76 -19.34 1.83
CA GLY A 314 -9.29 -19.28 3.19
C GLY A 314 -8.91 -17.97 3.92
N VAL A 315 -7.65 -17.56 3.81
CA VAL A 315 -7.16 -16.29 4.36
C VAL A 315 -7.81 -15.09 3.67
N GLU A 316 -7.87 -15.11 2.34
CA GLU A 316 -8.55 -14.09 1.51
C GLU A 316 -9.99 -13.89 1.96
N TRP A 317 -10.78 -14.98 2.02
CA TRP A 317 -12.17 -14.94 2.45
C TRP A 317 -12.31 -14.35 3.85
N TRP A 318 -11.51 -14.83 4.81
CA TRP A 318 -11.61 -14.42 6.20
C TRP A 318 -11.26 -12.94 6.41
N LEU A 319 -10.13 -12.48 5.90
CA LEU A 319 -9.70 -11.10 6.09
C LEU A 319 -10.58 -10.12 5.31
N THR A 320 -11.09 -10.51 4.16
CA THR A 320 -12.04 -9.69 3.39
C THR A 320 -13.40 -9.61 4.08
N LYS A 321 -13.86 -10.72 4.67
CA LYS A 321 -15.06 -10.74 5.54
C LYS A 321 -14.88 -9.85 6.77
N LEU A 322 -13.73 -9.89 7.43
CA LEU A 322 -13.41 -9.00 8.54
C LEU A 322 -13.44 -7.53 8.11
N GLU A 323 -12.94 -7.20 6.94
CA GLU A 323 -12.99 -5.84 6.40
C GLU A 323 -14.41 -5.41 6.08
N TYR A 324 -15.10 -6.12 5.19
CA TYR A 324 -16.36 -5.66 4.62
C TYR A 324 -17.57 -5.95 5.49
N LYS A 325 -17.62 -7.07 6.20
CA LYS A 325 -18.71 -7.41 7.13
C LYS A 325 -18.51 -6.73 8.47
N ASN A 326 -17.39 -7.01 9.14
CA ASN A 326 -17.23 -6.61 10.52
C ASN A 326 -16.83 -5.14 10.68
N THR A 327 -15.97 -4.63 9.80
CA THR A 327 -15.46 -3.26 9.89
C THR A 327 -16.36 -2.27 9.14
N ARG A 328 -16.90 -2.65 7.97
CA ARG A 328 -17.67 -1.75 7.09
C ARG A 328 -19.18 -1.99 7.11
N GLY A 329 -19.65 -3.06 7.74
CA GLY A 329 -21.07 -3.27 8.04
C GLY A 329 -21.91 -3.87 6.91
N ILE A 330 -21.33 -4.52 5.90
CA ILE A 330 -22.10 -5.29 4.93
C ILE A 330 -22.53 -6.61 5.58
N ALA A 331 -23.76 -6.69 6.03
CA ALA A 331 -24.26 -7.74 6.93
C ALA A 331 -24.03 -9.18 6.44
N ASN A 332 -24.16 -9.43 5.14
CA ASN A 332 -24.04 -10.76 4.53
C ASN A 332 -22.76 -10.97 3.72
N TYR A 333 -21.75 -10.07 3.85
CA TYR A 333 -20.48 -10.23 3.13
C TYR A 333 -19.76 -11.48 3.62
N GLY A 334 -19.33 -12.31 2.66
CA GLY A 334 -18.66 -13.59 2.94
C GLY A 334 -19.60 -14.72 3.39
N ASP A 335 -20.92 -14.50 3.41
CA ASP A 335 -21.88 -15.57 3.61
C ASP A 335 -21.94 -16.47 2.35
N TRP A 336 -22.35 -17.72 2.51
CA TRP A 336 -22.31 -18.74 1.45
C TRP A 336 -23.01 -18.34 0.14
N ASN A 337 -24.03 -17.51 0.20
CA ASN A 337 -24.78 -17.02 -0.94
C ASN A 337 -24.38 -15.59 -1.37
N TYR A 338 -23.39 -14.99 -0.72
CA TYR A 338 -22.97 -13.64 -1.05
C TYR A 338 -22.14 -13.65 -2.34
N GLY A 339 -22.46 -12.74 -3.24
CA GLY A 339 -21.73 -12.60 -4.50
C GLY A 339 -22.25 -13.48 -5.64
N ILE A 340 -23.36 -14.16 -5.48
CA ILE A 340 -24.12 -14.73 -6.60
C ILE A 340 -24.79 -13.59 -7.34
N ASP A 341 -24.03 -12.70 -7.93
CA ASP A 341 -24.52 -11.65 -8.80
C ASP A 341 -24.56 -12.14 -10.25
N VAL A 342 -25.62 -11.75 -10.94
CA VAL A 342 -26.07 -12.24 -12.24
C VAL A 342 -25.06 -12.09 -13.38
N GLY A 343 -23.94 -11.42 -13.18
CA GLY A 343 -22.90 -11.19 -14.18
C GLY A 343 -21.56 -11.91 -13.96
N PHE A 344 -21.30 -12.35 -12.75
CA PHE A 344 -20.07 -13.06 -12.39
C PHE A 344 -20.38 -14.25 -11.50
N PRO A 345 -20.87 -15.36 -12.08
CA PRO A 345 -21.15 -16.54 -11.30
C PRO A 345 -19.85 -17.01 -10.61
N ASN A 346 -19.91 -17.19 -9.32
CA ASN A 346 -18.97 -17.92 -8.47
C ASN A 346 -17.72 -17.18 -7.98
N ARG A 347 -17.54 -15.89 -8.23
CA ARG A 347 -16.32 -15.22 -7.82
C ARG A 347 -16.21 -14.97 -6.32
N TYR A 348 -17.35 -14.84 -5.64
CA TYR A 348 -17.44 -14.60 -4.19
C TYR A 348 -18.05 -15.75 -3.41
N ALA A 349 -18.59 -16.74 -4.10
CA ALA A 349 -19.10 -17.93 -3.47
C ALA A 349 -17.97 -18.93 -3.28
N TYR A 350 -17.02 -18.59 -2.43
CA TYR A 350 -15.85 -19.42 -2.14
C TYR A 350 -16.20 -20.85 -1.72
N GLN A 351 -17.33 -21.05 -1.09
CA GLN A 351 -17.86 -22.36 -0.68
C GLN A 351 -18.21 -23.27 -1.87
N TYR A 352 -18.39 -22.71 -3.07
CA TYR A 352 -18.73 -23.49 -4.27
C TYR A 352 -17.51 -23.93 -5.09
N TRP A 353 -16.30 -23.58 -4.64
CA TRP A 353 -15.09 -24.03 -5.31
C TRP A 353 -14.83 -25.51 -4.97
N GLU A 354 -15.26 -26.36 -5.86
CA GLU A 354 -14.95 -27.77 -5.80
C GLU A 354 -13.60 -28.05 -6.47
N LEU A 355 -12.91 -29.11 -6.03
CA LEU A 355 -11.81 -29.71 -6.75
C LEU A 355 -12.33 -30.13 -8.13
N SER A 356 -12.01 -29.34 -9.15
CA SER A 356 -12.18 -29.76 -10.54
C SER A 356 -10.82 -30.16 -11.09
N ASP A 357 -10.79 -30.99 -12.12
CA ASP A 357 -9.56 -31.45 -12.77
C ASP A 357 -8.69 -30.30 -13.31
N GLU A 358 -9.23 -29.08 -13.30
CA GLU A 358 -8.59 -27.87 -13.83
C GLU A 358 -8.35 -26.78 -12.79
N SER A 359 -8.75 -26.98 -11.52
CA SER A 359 -8.67 -25.93 -10.49
C SER A 359 -7.88 -26.41 -9.27
N SER A 360 -6.90 -25.60 -8.87
CA SER A 360 -6.17 -25.77 -7.61
C SER A 360 -6.87 -25.12 -6.42
N TYR A 361 -8.03 -24.50 -6.62
CA TYR A 361 -8.78 -23.79 -5.59
C TYR A 361 -9.88 -24.65 -5.02
N THR A 362 -9.97 -24.72 -3.69
CA THR A 362 -11.04 -25.42 -2.97
C THR A 362 -11.56 -24.58 -1.80
N SER A 363 -12.74 -24.91 -1.30
CA SER A 363 -13.32 -24.32 -0.09
C SER A 363 -12.78 -24.94 1.22
N LEU A 364 -11.82 -25.85 1.17
CA LEU A 364 -11.36 -26.64 2.32
C LEU A 364 -11.17 -25.82 3.60
N PHE A 365 -10.36 -24.76 3.54
CA PHE A 365 -10.07 -23.96 4.73
C PHE A 365 -11.24 -23.07 5.15
N ILE A 366 -12.12 -22.70 4.22
CA ILE A 366 -13.33 -21.95 4.51
C ILE A 366 -14.30 -22.83 5.29
N ASN A 367 -14.51 -24.06 4.84
CA ASN A 367 -15.40 -25.03 5.48
C ASN A 367 -14.91 -25.41 6.91
N LEU A 368 -13.62 -25.35 7.17
CA LEU A 368 -13.10 -25.54 8.54
C LEU A 368 -13.38 -24.36 9.47
N LEU A 369 -13.64 -23.17 8.92
CA LEU A 369 -13.80 -21.93 9.67
C LEU A 369 -15.24 -21.55 9.91
N ASP A 370 -16.09 -21.73 8.90
CA ASP A 370 -17.48 -21.32 8.97
C ASP A 370 -18.36 -22.36 9.68
N ASP A 371 -19.63 -22.04 9.85
CA ASP A 371 -20.64 -22.88 10.46
C ASP A 371 -21.75 -23.24 9.45
N TYR A 372 -21.50 -23.05 8.17
CA TYR A 372 -22.42 -23.39 7.12
C TYR A 372 -22.34 -24.89 6.79
N ASN A 373 -23.50 -25.49 6.66
CA ASN A 373 -23.64 -26.82 6.14
C ASN A 373 -24.18 -26.71 4.70
N GLU A 374 -23.27 -26.78 3.72
CA GLU A 374 -23.62 -26.63 2.30
C GLU A 374 -24.32 -27.84 1.71
N PHE A 375 -24.97 -28.62 2.54
CA PHE A 375 -25.74 -29.77 2.12
C PHE A 375 -26.72 -29.39 1.00
N ASN A 376 -26.61 -30.05 -0.15
CA ASN A 376 -27.56 -29.92 -1.25
C ASN A 376 -27.42 -28.70 -2.17
N GLN A 377 -26.25 -28.45 -2.66
CA GLN A 377 -26.01 -27.39 -3.65
C GLN A 377 -26.40 -27.82 -5.07
N SER A 378 -27.71 -27.86 -5.32
CA SER A 378 -28.27 -28.35 -6.59
C SER A 378 -27.99 -27.48 -7.82
N PHE A 379 -27.51 -26.25 -7.63
CA PHE A 379 -27.36 -25.32 -8.75
C PHE A 379 -25.99 -25.40 -9.46
N LEU A 380 -25.05 -26.13 -8.95
CA LEU A 380 -23.79 -26.33 -9.65
C LEU A 380 -23.84 -27.43 -10.71
N ASN A 381 -24.93 -28.21 -10.80
CA ASN A 381 -25.15 -29.23 -11.81
C ASN A 381 -23.99 -30.21 -12.06
N LYS A 382 -23.07 -30.31 -11.13
CA LYS A 382 -21.99 -31.29 -11.14
C LYS A 382 -22.42 -32.45 -10.26
N ASN A 383 -22.22 -33.65 -10.75
CA ASN A 383 -22.53 -34.92 -10.08
C ASN A 383 -21.67 -35.18 -8.82
N SER A 384 -21.26 -34.15 -8.14
CA SER A 384 -20.55 -34.26 -6.88
C SER A 384 -21.53 -34.68 -5.80
N GLY A 385 -21.20 -35.70 -5.09
CA GLY A 385 -21.88 -36.09 -3.89
C GLY A 385 -21.97 -34.90 -2.93
N THR A 386 -23.06 -34.82 -2.21
CA THR A 386 -23.30 -33.86 -1.15
C THR A 386 -22.11 -33.85 -0.19
N VAL A 387 -21.34 -32.76 -0.16
CA VAL A 387 -20.40 -32.51 0.93
C VAL A 387 -21.24 -32.05 2.12
N ASN A 388 -21.54 -32.97 3.02
CA ASN A 388 -22.16 -32.64 4.29
C ASN A 388 -21.05 -32.24 5.24
N ASP A 389 -20.71 -30.96 5.22
CA ASP A 389 -19.72 -30.39 6.07
C ASP A 389 -20.31 -30.08 7.45
N GLN A 390 -19.99 -30.91 8.44
CA GLN A 390 -20.34 -30.68 9.84
C GLN A 390 -19.15 -30.22 10.67
N VAL A 391 -18.06 -29.86 10.01
CA VAL A 391 -16.85 -29.41 10.65
C VAL A 391 -16.85 -27.90 10.71
N SER A 392 -16.69 -27.32 11.87
CA SER A 392 -16.72 -25.85 12.04
C SER A 392 -15.89 -25.40 13.24
N GLY A 393 -15.66 -24.11 13.34
CA GLY A 393 -15.12 -23.48 14.54
C GLY A 393 -13.60 -23.55 14.68
N TYR A 394 -12.88 -23.98 13.65
CA TYR A 394 -11.43 -23.82 13.62
C TYR A 394 -11.05 -22.33 13.47
N LYS A 395 -9.85 -21.99 13.93
CA LYS A 395 -9.26 -20.67 13.74
C LYS A 395 -8.14 -20.73 12.73
N LEU A 396 -8.07 -19.78 11.82
CA LEU A 396 -7.00 -19.71 10.82
C LEU A 396 -5.62 -19.72 11.48
N ALA A 397 -5.43 -18.99 12.56
CA ALA A 397 -4.16 -18.97 13.29
C ALA A 397 -3.74 -20.36 13.83
N ASP A 398 -4.69 -21.20 14.24
CA ASP A 398 -4.41 -22.57 14.66
C ASP A 398 -4.09 -23.46 13.45
N LEU A 399 -4.80 -23.30 12.33
CA LEU A 399 -4.51 -24.01 11.09
C LEU A 399 -3.13 -23.63 10.53
N GLU A 400 -2.80 -22.33 10.54
CA GLU A 400 -1.50 -21.83 10.10
C GLU A 400 -0.34 -22.42 10.90
N THR A 401 -0.47 -22.48 12.22
CA THR A 401 0.64 -22.84 13.09
C THR A 401 0.74 -24.35 13.42
N LYS A 402 -0.41 -25.07 13.39
CA LYS A 402 -0.48 -26.47 13.80
C LYS A 402 -0.70 -27.45 12.65
N VAL A 403 -1.35 -27.01 11.57
CA VAL A 403 -1.71 -27.88 10.46
C VAL A 403 -0.78 -27.70 9.27
N LEU A 404 -0.66 -26.50 8.74
CA LEU A 404 0.16 -26.23 7.54
C LEU A 404 1.61 -26.73 7.65
N PRO A 405 2.33 -26.56 8.76
CA PRO A 405 3.70 -27.04 8.87
C PRO A 405 3.84 -28.56 8.80
N ASN A 406 2.73 -29.29 8.92
CA ASN A 406 2.71 -30.77 8.97
C ASN A 406 2.10 -31.41 7.71
N VAL A 407 1.58 -30.61 6.76
CA VAL A 407 0.89 -31.17 5.56
C VAL A 407 1.72 -31.10 4.28
N TYR A 408 2.94 -30.56 4.32
CA TYR A 408 3.80 -30.41 3.15
C TYR A 408 4.21 -31.72 2.48
N TRP A 409 4.02 -32.84 3.16
CA TRP A 409 4.31 -34.19 2.67
C TRP A 409 3.04 -34.97 2.32
N LEU A 410 1.84 -34.41 2.47
CA LEU A 410 0.60 -35.02 2.04
C LEU A 410 0.43 -34.83 0.52
N ASN A 411 0.59 -35.89 -0.24
CA ASN A 411 0.56 -35.84 -1.71
C ASN A 411 -0.86 -35.85 -2.31
N ASN A 412 -1.92 -35.96 -1.50
CA ASN A 412 -3.30 -35.94 -1.97
C ASN A 412 -4.25 -35.52 -0.85
N LEU A 413 -5.00 -34.45 -1.07
CA LEU A 413 -6.22 -34.11 -0.34
C LEU A 413 -7.45 -34.84 -0.93
N ALA A 414 -7.25 -35.72 -1.87
CA ALA A 414 -8.32 -36.56 -2.43
C ALA A 414 -8.62 -37.69 -1.47
N ALA A 415 -9.42 -37.44 -0.48
CA ALA A 415 -10.21 -38.41 0.25
C ALA A 415 -11.45 -37.74 0.83
#